data_ea169daaf49d5d1e5d279bb320c71616
#
_entry.id   ea169daaf49d5d1e5d279bb320c71616
#
_cell.length_a   1.000
_cell.length_b   1.000
_cell.length_c   1.000
_cell.angle_alpha   90.00
_cell.angle_beta   90.00
_cell.angle_gamma   90.00
#
_symmetry.space_group_name_H-M   'P 1'
#
loop_
_entity.id
_entity.type
_entity.pdbx_description
1 polymer ?
#
loop_
_entity_poly.entity_id
_entity_poly.type
_entity_poly.pdbx_seq_one_letter_code
_entity_poly.pdbx_strand_id
1 'polypeptide(L)'
;SDEEKKLKVQLQENGFLINQEIDELFLLKQSYISAKTSVKNLELTIAPTLGCNFACPYCYQEGNEENMSTEVQNNLYKFTLNQIQHEGTLHVTWFGGEPLIRWDQIKKMSSEFQNLCVEKKASYSASLITNGYLLNKIYVNQLKELKIEDIQVTIDGPPEVHNQRRTLRNGSPTFKKILQNIKDIYPFVKLSLRMNVDSSNIKNIDAVLNILEKEGLKDKIGFYLGQVLPYTEVCSNISDSCLSDKKYAAIGFKTLVKMAAKDFKAT
;
A
#
# COMPACT_ATOMS: atom_id res chain seq x y z
N SER A 1 20.14 6.84 35.36
CA SER A 1 20.50 8.18 34.82
C SER A 1 19.26 8.91 34.31
N ASP A 2 19.31 10.22 34.13
CA ASP A 2 18.18 11.00 33.59
C ASP A 2 17.90 10.61 32.12
N GLU A 3 18.92 10.14 31.38
CA GLU A 3 18.77 9.62 30.03
C GLU A 3 17.98 8.30 30.00
N GLU A 4 18.21 7.40 30.96
CA GLU A 4 17.43 6.16 31.08
C GLU A 4 15.96 6.42 31.38
N LYS A 5 15.66 7.41 32.22
CA LYS A 5 14.29 7.81 32.51
C LYS A 5 13.60 8.39 31.27
N LYS A 6 14.29 9.26 30.51
CA LYS A 6 13.76 9.79 29.24
C LYS A 6 13.52 8.70 28.22
N LEU A 7 14.47 7.79 28.06
CA LEU A 7 14.32 6.64 27.15
C LEU A 7 13.15 5.76 27.55
N LYS A 8 12.98 5.47 28.85
CA LYS A 8 11.85 4.68 29.36
C LYS A 8 10.51 5.34 29.03
N VAL A 9 10.39 6.66 29.25
CA VAL A 9 9.17 7.42 28.91
C VAL A 9 8.89 7.34 27.41
N GLN A 10 9.88 7.59 26.57
CA GLN A 10 9.72 7.49 25.12
C GLN A 10 9.30 6.10 24.67
N LEU A 11 9.87 5.03 25.25
CA LEU A 11 9.48 3.67 24.94
C LEU A 11 8.05 3.34 25.41
N GLN A 12 7.62 3.92 26.54
CA GLN A 12 6.23 3.78 27.00
C GLN A 12 5.24 4.54 26.11
N GLU A 13 5.55 5.79 25.78
CA GLU A 13 4.70 6.62 24.89
C GLU A 13 4.53 6.01 23.50
N ASN A 14 5.54 5.31 23.01
CA ASN A 14 5.51 4.63 21.71
C ASN A 14 5.07 3.16 21.78
N GLY A 15 4.61 2.67 22.94
CA GLY A 15 4.06 1.33 23.08
C GLY A 15 5.11 0.19 23.07
N PHE A 16 6.41 0.48 23.17
CA PHE A 16 7.47 -0.53 23.27
C PHE A 16 7.65 -1.06 24.70
N LEU A 17 7.24 -0.29 25.69
CA LEU A 17 7.19 -0.71 27.10
C LEU A 17 5.77 -0.48 27.60
N ILE A 18 5.16 -1.52 28.14
CA ILE A 18 3.84 -1.48 28.77
C ILE A 18 3.93 -1.95 30.22
N ASN A 19 2.96 -1.57 31.03
CA ASN A 19 2.85 -2.13 32.36
C ASN A 19 2.50 -3.61 32.29
N GLN A 20 3.13 -4.46 33.11
CA GLN A 20 2.88 -5.90 33.18
C GLN A 20 1.41 -6.26 33.53
N GLU A 21 0.65 -5.33 34.14
CA GLU A 21 -0.76 -5.50 34.48
C GLU A 21 -1.68 -5.29 33.25
N ILE A 22 -1.15 -4.79 32.13
CA ILE A 22 -1.94 -4.56 30.92
C ILE A 22 -2.06 -5.87 30.12
N ASP A 23 -3.27 -6.34 29.95
CA ASP A 23 -3.57 -7.43 29.00
C ASP A 23 -3.62 -6.85 27.57
N GLU A 24 -2.49 -6.89 26.87
CA GLU A 24 -2.38 -6.42 25.48
C GLU A 24 -3.33 -7.16 24.55
N LEU A 25 -3.53 -8.46 24.76
CA LEU A 25 -4.43 -9.26 23.94
C LEU A 25 -5.89 -8.82 24.12
N PHE A 26 -6.26 -8.46 25.33
CA PHE A 26 -7.58 -7.90 25.62
C PHE A 26 -7.76 -6.54 24.92
N LEU A 27 -6.79 -5.62 25.04
CA LEU A 27 -6.83 -4.34 24.36
C LEU A 27 -6.89 -4.48 22.84
N LEU A 28 -6.10 -5.38 22.27
CA LEU A 28 -6.12 -5.69 20.84
C LEU A 28 -7.49 -6.24 20.41
N LYS A 29 -8.07 -7.15 21.18
CA LYS A 29 -9.41 -7.67 20.92
C LYS A 29 -10.48 -6.57 20.99
N GLN A 30 -10.41 -5.70 22.00
CA GLN A 30 -11.34 -4.57 22.14
C GLN A 30 -11.22 -3.61 20.94
N SER A 31 -10.00 -3.27 20.55
CA SER A 31 -9.73 -2.42 19.38
C SER A 31 -10.27 -3.06 18.10
N TYR A 32 -10.03 -4.36 17.91
CA TYR A 32 -10.54 -5.13 16.76
C TYR A 32 -12.07 -5.16 16.73
N ILE A 33 -12.72 -5.45 17.86
CA ILE A 33 -14.18 -5.49 17.96
C ILE A 33 -14.74 -4.09 17.67
N SER A 34 -14.17 -3.04 18.27
CA SER A 34 -14.59 -1.66 18.05
C SER A 34 -14.48 -1.26 16.57
N ALA A 35 -13.36 -1.58 15.91
CA ALA A 35 -13.18 -1.31 14.49
C ALA A 35 -14.20 -2.10 13.63
N LYS A 36 -14.39 -3.40 13.94
CA LYS A 36 -15.33 -4.28 13.21
C LYS A 36 -16.79 -3.87 13.37
N THR A 37 -17.16 -3.32 14.53
CA THR A 37 -18.54 -2.93 14.85
C THR A 37 -18.80 -1.43 14.66
N SER A 38 -17.79 -0.67 14.26
CA SER A 38 -17.95 0.75 13.94
C SER A 38 -18.89 0.92 12.76
N VAL A 39 -20.05 1.46 13.03
CA VAL A 39 -21.05 1.81 11.99
C VAL A 39 -20.74 3.13 11.28
N LYS A 40 -19.80 3.92 11.82
CA LYS A 40 -19.46 5.24 11.26
C LYS A 40 -18.37 5.18 10.19
N ASN A 41 -17.52 4.16 10.20
CA ASN A 41 -16.38 4.05 9.29
C ASN A 41 -16.66 2.96 8.26
N LEU A 42 -16.73 3.35 7.00
CA LEU A 42 -16.83 2.44 5.86
C LEU A 42 -15.52 2.45 5.09
N GLU A 43 -14.85 1.31 5.03
CA GLU A 43 -13.63 1.11 4.26
C GLU A 43 -13.89 0.14 3.11
N LEU A 44 -13.57 0.54 1.88
CA LEU A 44 -13.77 -0.26 0.67
C LEU A 44 -12.45 -0.43 -0.06
N THR A 45 -12.11 -1.66 -0.41
CA THR A 45 -11.05 -1.95 -1.38
C THR A 45 -11.71 -2.31 -2.70
N ILE A 46 -11.48 -1.50 -3.73
CA ILE A 46 -12.17 -1.59 -5.01
C ILE A 46 -11.16 -1.88 -6.12
N ALA A 47 -11.41 -2.96 -6.87
CA ALA A 47 -10.64 -3.32 -8.06
C ALA A 47 -11.43 -2.94 -9.32
N PRO A 48 -11.14 -1.79 -9.97
CA PRO A 48 -11.82 -1.40 -11.20
C PRO A 48 -11.50 -2.34 -12.36
N THR A 49 -10.37 -3.04 -12.28
CA THR A 49 -9.97 -4.10 -13.21
C THR A 49 -9.07 -5.12 -12.53
N LEU A 50 -9.14 -6.36 -12.97
CA LEU A 50 -8.17 -7.40 -12.66
C LEU A 50 -7.03 -7.44 -13.69
N GLY A 51 -7.19 -6.75 -14.83
CA GLY A 51 -6.15 -6.61 -15.85
C GLY A 51 -4.96 -5.80 -15.34
N CYS A 52 -3.76 -6.22 -15.76
CA CYS A 52 -2.50 -5.56 -15.43
C CYS A 52 -1.62 -5.46 -16.68
N ASN A 53 -0.86 -4.37 -16.78
CA ASN A 53 0.16 -4.20 -17.82
C ASN A 53 1.48 -4.93 -17.49
N PHE A 54 1.61 -5.52 -16.28
CA PHE A 54 2.76 -6.29 -15.85
C PHE A 54 2.54 -7.80 -15.93
N ALA A 55 3.67 -8.56 -15.93
CA ALA A 55 3.71 -10.02 -15.89
C ALA A 55 4.57 -10.51 -14.71
N CYS A 56 4.22 -10.13 -13.49
CA CYS A 56 4.96 -10.50 -12.28
C CYS A 56 4.77 -12.00 -11.99
N PRO A 57 5.85 -12.82 -11.85
CA PRO A 57 5.74 -14.27 -11.68
C PRO A 57 5.14 -14.71 -10.34
N TYR A 58 5.07 -13.82 -9.36
CA TYR A 58 4.48 -14.07 -8.03
C TYR A 58 3.08 -13.45 -7.87
N CYS A 59 2.48 -12.96 -8.95
CA CYS A 59 1.16 -12.33 -8.87
C CYS A 59 0.09 -13.38 -8.58
N TYR A 60 -0.70 -13.18 -7.54
CA TYR A 60 -1.81 -14.05 -7.16
C TYR A 60 -3.08 -13.81 -7.98
N GLN A 61 -3.11 -12.73 -8.77
CA GLN A 61 -4.20 -12.44 -9.69
C GLN A 61 -3.97 -13.20 -11.00
N GLU A 62 -4.87 -14.10 -11.31
CA GLU A 62 -4.77 -15.06 -12.43
C GLU A 62 -4.93 -14.40 -13.79
N GLY A 63 -4.07 -13.50 -14.21
CA GLY A 63 -4.07 -12.99 -15.59
C GLY A 63 -5.45 -12.58 -16.16
N ASN A 64 -6.46 -12.50 -15.33
CA ASN A 64 -7.81 -12.13 -15.66
C ASN A 64 -7.82 -10.65 -16.09
N GLU A 65 -8.41 -10.35 -17.24
CA GLU A 65 -8.51 -8.99 -17.78
C GLU A 65 -9.89 -8.36 -17.54
N GLU A 66 -10.71 -8.95 -16.67
CA GLU A 66 -12.05 -8.47 -16.40
C GLU A 66 -12.02 -7.07 -15.81
N ASN A 67 -12.92 -6.26 -16.34
CA ASN A 67 -13.19 -4.93 -15.83
C ASN A 67 -14.50 -4.94 -15.04
N MET A 68 -14.57 -4.11 -14.01
CA MET A 68 -15.81 -3.92 -13.27
C MET A 68 -16.91 -3.43 -14.20
N SER A 69 -18.01 -4.19 -14.29
CA SER A 69 -19.16 -3.82 -15.11
C SER A 69 -19.90 -2.60 -14.56
N THR A 70 -20.69 -1.93 -15.40
CA THR A 70 -21.54 -0.82 -14.95
C THR A 70 -22.56 -1.28 -13.91
N GLU A 71 -23.04 -2.52 -14.02
CA GLU A 71 -23.96 -3.08 -13.03
C GLU A 71 -23.28 -3.19 -11.64
N VAL A 72 -22.05 -3.72 -11.58
CA VAL A 72 -21.29 -3.81 -10.34
C VAL A 72 -21.00 -2.42 -9.76
N GLN A 73 -20.62 -1.44 -10.59
CA GLN A 73 -20.44 -0.05 -10.15
C GLN A 73 -21.72 0.51 -9.50
N ASN A 74 -22.88 0.32 -10.15
CA ASN A 74 -24.16 0.78 -9.63
C ASN A 74 -24.54 0.08 -8.32
N ASN A 75 -24.31 -1.22 -8.23
CA ASN A 75 -24.60 -1.99 -7.02
C ASN A 75 -23.67 -1.58 -5.86
N LEU A 76 -22.41 -1.30 -6.16
CA LEU A 76 -21.44 -0.78 -5.17
C LEU A 76 -21.82 0.62 -4.68
N TYR A 77 -22.28 1.50 -5.58
CA TYR A 77 -22.81 2.80 -5.18
C TYR A 77 -24.03 2.67 -4.25
N LYS A 78 -25.01 1.81 -4.60
CA LYS A 78 -26.18 1.54 -3.76
C LYS A 78 -25.79 0.96 -2.40
N PHE A 79 -24.83 0.02 -2.39
CA PHE A 79 -24.30 -0.53 -1.15
C PHE A 79 -23.71 0.58 -0.27
N THR A 80 -22.86 1.43 -0.85
CA THR A 80 -22.23 2.55 -0.13
C THR A 80 -23.28 3.53 0.41
N LEU A 81 -24.28 3.89 -0.39
CA LEU A 81 -25.39 4.74 0.02
C LEU A 81 -26.13 4.22 1.24
N ASN A 82 -26.31 2.89 1.32
CA ASN A 82 -27.03 2.23 2.41
C ASN A 82 -26.17 2.05 3.67
N GLN A 83 -24.85 1.94 3.51
CA GLN A 83 -23.94 1.66 4.62
C GLN A 83 -23.38 2.95 5.26
N ILE A 84 -23.13 3.99 4.46
CA ILE A 84 -22.54 5.21 4.99
C ILE A 84 -23.48 5.94 5.94
N GLN A 85 -23.01 6.19 7.14
CA GLN A 85 -23.76 6.90 8.19
C GLN A 85 -23.62 8.42 8.01
N HIS A 86 -24.59 9.15 8.55
CA HIS A 86 -24.50 10.60 8.69
C HIS A 86 -23.29 10.96 9.59
N GLU A 87 -22.48 11.92 9.16
CA GLU A 87 -21.22 12.29 9.85
C GLU A 87 -20.21 11.14 9.99
N GLY A 88 -20.33 10.13 9.12
CA GLY A 88 -19.38 9.02 9.05
C GLY A 88 -18.16 9.31 8.21
N THR A 89 -17.39 8.25 7.93
CA THR A 89 -16.23 8.29 7.03
C THR A 89 -16.34 7.23 5.96
N LEU A 90 -15.94 7.57 4.74
CA LEU A 90 -15.72 6.62 3.65
C LEU A 90 -14.27 6.71 3.21
N HIS A 91 -13.55 5.60 3.36
CA HIS A 91 -12.22 5.45 2.77
C HIS A 91 -12.24 4.42 1.64
N VAL A 92 -11.70 4.80 0.48
CA VAL A 92 -11.63 3.90 -0.68
C VAL A 92 -10.17 3.63 -1.05
N THR A 93 -9.78 2.35 -1.04
CA THR A 93 -8.50 1.91 -1.58
C THR A 93 -8.70 1.39 -3.00
N TRP A 94 -8.18 2.13 -3.98
CA TRP A 94 -8.15 1.69 -5.37
C TRP A 94 -7.02 0.68 -5.57
N PHE A 95 -7.38 -0.51 -6.01
CA PHE A 95 -6.50 -1.66 -6.13
C PHE A 95 -6.84 -2.50 -7.37
N GLY A 96 -6.36 -3.75 -7.46
CA GLY A 96 -6.65 -4.71 -8.52
C GLY A 96 -5.41 -5.13 -9.27
N GLY A 97 -5.49 -5.40 -10.58
CA GLY A 97 -4.32 -5.66 -11.42
C GLY A 97 -3.45 -4.42 -11.50
N GLU A 98 -3.83 -3.48 -12.36
CA GLU A 98 -3.30 -2.12 -12.36
C GLU A 98 -4.48 -1.13 -12.46
N PRO A 99 -4.86 -0.47 -11.37
CA PRO A 99 -6.05 0.36 -11.34
C PRO A 99 -5.98 1.56 -12.29
N LEU A 100 -4.79 2.08 -12.59
CA LEU A 100 -4.62 3.22 -13.52
C LEU A 100 -5.00 2.89 -14.97
N ILE A 101 -5.14 1.62 -15.34
CA ILE A 101 -5.70 1.23 -16.65
C ILE A 101 -7.16 1.68 -16.78
N ARG A 102 -7.88 1.74 -15.64
CA ARG A 102 -9.29 2.15 -15.58
C ARG A 102 -9.47 3.46 -14.84
N TRP A 103 -8.59 4.42 -15.13
CA TRP A 103 -8.63 5.75 -14.51
C TRP A 103 -9.96 6.47 -14.71
N ASP A 104 -10.60 6.24 -15.84
CA ASP A 104 -11.97 6.73 -16.15
C ASP A 104 -12.99 6.28 -15.10
N GLN A 105 -12.95 5.00 -14.73
CA GLN A 105 -13.86 4.45 -13.72
C GLN A 105 -13.53 4.99 -12.33
N ILE A 106 -12.24 5.08 -11.98
CA ILE A 106 -11.80 5.67 -10.71
C ILE A 106 -12.33 7.10 -10.57
N LYS A 107 -12.16 7.93 -11.61
CA LYS A 107 -12.66 9.32 -11.60
C LYS A 107 -14.16 9.39 -11.37
N LYS A 108 -14.92 8.62 -12.17
CA LYS A 108 -16.38 8.59 -12.07
C LYS A 108 -16.85 8.21 -10.67
N MET A 109 -16.39 7.06 -10.18
CA MET A 109 -16.84 6.52 -8.89
C MET A 109 -16.36 7.37 -7.70
N SER A 110 -15.13 7.89 -7.74
CA SER A 110 -14.65 8.81 -6.69
C SER A 110 -15.50 10.07 -6.61
N SER A 111 -15.91 10.64 -7.75
CA SER A 111 -16.78 11.80 -7.78
C SER A 111 -18.18 11.47 -7.23
N GLU A 112 -18.74 10.33 -7.59
CA GLU A 112 -20.03 9.85 -7.08
C GLU A 112 -19.97 9.64 -5.54
N PHE A 113 -18.91 9.04 -5.02
CA PHE A 113 -18.72 8.84 -3.58
C PHE A 113 -18.51 10.15 -2.82
N GLN A 114 -17.76 11.11 -3.40
CA GLN A 114 -17.62 12.43 -2.80
C GLN A 114 -18.98 13.16 -2.68
N ASN A 115 -19.78 13.14 -3.74
CA ASN A 115 -21.13 13.75 -3.71
C ASN A 115 -22.00 13.09 -2.63
N LEU A 116 -21.98 11.75 -2.55
CA LEU A 116 -22.69 11.01 -1.53
C LEU A 116 -22.24 11.40 -0.12
N CYS A 117 -20.92 11.55 0.10
CA CYS A 117 -20.40 11.99 1.39
C CYS A 117 -20.84 13.40 1.74
N VAL A 118 -20.90 14.32 0.78
CA VAL A 118 -21.43 15.67 1.01
C VAL A 118 -22.90 15.62 1.45
N GLU A 119 -23.75 14.84 0.79
CA GLU A 119 -25.16 14.66 1.15
C GLU A 119 -25.34 14.08 2.56
N LYS A 120 -24.47 13.16 2.95
CA LYS A 120 -24.48 12.50 4.28
C LYS A 120 -23.72 13.29 5.35
N LYS A 121 -23.11 14.44 5.03
CA LYS A 121 -22.17 15.18 5.89
C LYS A 121 -21.00 14.30 6.37
N ALA A 122 -20.68 13.28 5.60
CA ALA A 122 -19.58 12.34 5.86
C ALA A 122 -18.28 12.86 5.23
N SER A 123 -17.14 12.35 5.71
CA SER A 123 -15.84 12.61 5.09
C SER A 123 -15.50 11.54 4.05
N TYR A 124 -14.83 11.95 2.98
CA TYR A 124 -14.29 11.06 1.96
C TYR A 124 -12.77 11.18 1.89
N SER A 125 -12.09 10.05 1.78
CA SER A 125 -10.67 9.95 1.47
C SER A 125 -10.41 8.73 0.60
N ALA A 126 -9.31 8.73 -0.14
CA ALA A 126 -8.94 7.58 -0.95
C ALA A 126 -7.42 7.35 -0.96
N SER A 127 -7.05 6.10 -1.21
CA SER A 127 -5.68 5.66 -1.46
C SER A 127 -5.59 4.87 -2.77
N LEU A 128 -4.38 4.77 -3.32
CA LEU A 128 -4.11 4.08 -4.58
C LEU A 128 -2.94 3.12 -4.40
N ILE A 129 -3.15 1.85 -4.73
CA ILE A 129 -2.10 0.84 -4.82
C ILE A 129 -1.85 0.54 -6.29
N THR A 130 -0.68 0.93 -6.79
CA THR A 130 -0.33 0.85 -8.23
C THR A 130 1.07 0.27 -8.43
N ASN A 131 1.32 -0.30 -9.61
CA ASN A 131 2.68 -0.65 -9.99
C ASN A 131 3.55 0.59 -10.32
N GLY A 132 2.95 1.77 -10.41
CA GLY A 132 3.63 3.05 -10.61
C GLY A 132 4.06 3.35 -12.03
N TYR A 133 3.91 2.44 -12.98
CA TYR A 133 4.40 2.64 -14.36
C TYR A 133 3.61 3.70 -15.12
N LEU A 134 2.29 3.72 -14.95
CA LEU A 134 1.39 4.69 -15.57
C LEU A 134 1.29 6.01 -14.78
N LEU A 135 1.70 6.01 -13.52
CA LEU A 135 1.65 7.17 -12.65
C LEU A 135 2.60 8.26 -13.14
N ASN A 136 2.10 9.47 -13.38
CA ASN A 136 2.91 10.59 -13.85
C ASN A 136 2.31 11.95 -13.43
N LYS A 137 3.00 13.06 -13.72
CA LYS A 137 2.59 14.42 -13.32
C LYS A 137 1.20 14.86 -13.80
N ILE A 138 0.69 14.28 -14.87
CA ILE A 138 -0.63 14.62 -15.41
C ILE A 138 -1.75 14.28 -14.39
N TYR A 139 -1.52 13.29 -13.54
CA TYR A 139 -2.48 12.88 -12.52
C TYR A 139 -2.52 13.80 -11.28
N VAL A 140 -1.50 14.65 -11.02
CA VAL A 140 -1.37 15.39 -9.74
C VAL A 140 -2.62 16.17 -9.37
N ASN A 141 -3.14 16.98 -10.28
CA ASN A 141 -4.35 17.75 -10.01
C ASN A 141 -5.57 16.85 -9.81
N GLN A 142 -5.71 15.83 -10.62
CA GLN A 142 -6.81 14.87 -10.54
C GLN A 142 -6.75 14.05 -9.24
N LEU A 143 -5.58 13.60 -8.81
CA LEU A 143 -5.39 12.91 -7.52
C LEU A 143 -5.91 13.77 -6.36
N LYS A 144 -5.53 15.06 -6.35
CA LYS A 144 -6.00 16.01 -5.33
C LYS A 144 -7.51 16.22 -5.37
N GLU A 145 -8.10 16.42 -6.56
CA GLU A 145 -9.55 16.57 -6.75
C GLU A 145 -10.31 15.33 -6.28
N LEU A 146 -9.76 14.14 -6.52
CA LEU A 146 -10.35 12.86 -6.12
C LEU A 146 -10.01 12.44 -4.68
N LYS A 147 -9.33 13.30 -3.88
CA LYS A 147 -8.91 13.00 -2.51
C LYS A 147 -8.08 11.73 -2.37
N ILE A 148 -7.29 11.41 -3.41
CA ILE A 148 -6.31 10.33 -3.38
C ILE A 148 -5.01 10.91 -2.83
N GLU A 149 -4.79 10.75 -1.53
CA GLU A 149 -3.70 11.40 -0.81
C GLU A 149 -2.55 10.42 -0.50
N ASP A 150 -2.86 9.13 -0.34
CA ASP A 150 -1.91 8.07 -0.07
C ASP A 150 -1.72 7.18 -1.31
N ILE A 151 -0.47 7.03 -1.76
CA ILE A 151 -0.14 6.16 -2.90
C ILE A 151 0.92 5.16 -2.48
N GLN A 152 0.64 3.87 -2.72
CA GLN A 152 1.61 2.81 -2.60
C GLN A 152 2.12 2.41 -3.98
N VAL A 153 3.46 2.39 -4.13
CA VAL A 153 4.15 1.88 -5.31
C VAL A 153 5.05 0.70 -4.93
N THR A 154 5.27 -0.24 -5.84
CA THR A 154 6.11 -1.42 -5.56
C THR A 154 7.40 -1.42 -6.38
N ILE A 155 8.55 -1.59 -5.68
CA ILE A 155 9.87 -1.88 -6.27
C ILE A 155 10.49 -3.07 -5.54
N ASP A 156 10.82 -4.15 -6.27
CA ASP A 156 11.24 -5.44 -5.68
C ASP A 156 12.76 -5.66 -5.63
N GLY A 157 13.54 -4.62 -5.82
CA GLY A 157 15.00 -4.71 -5.80
C GLY A 157 15.67 -3.61 -6.63
N PRO A 158 17.01 -3.64 -6.76
CA PRO A 158 17.72 -2.80 -7.71
C PRO A 158 17.31 -3.13 -9.15
N PRO A 159 17.69 -2.30 -10.16
CA PRO A 159 17.18 -2.39 -11.54
C PRO A 159 17.20 -3.80 -12.12
N GLU A 160 18.32 -4.52 -11.95
CA GLU A 160 18.51 -5.86 -12.51
C GLU A 160 17.59 -6.92 -11.87
N VAL A 161 17.29 -6.79 -10.58
CA VAL A 161 16.40 -7.69 -9.86
C VAL A 161 14.93 -7.31 -10.12
N HIS A 162 14.61 -6.02 -10.00
CA HIS A 162 13.27 -5.54 -10.23
C HIS A 162 12.78 -5.87 -11.65
N ASN A 163 13.60 -5.62 -12.67
CA ASN A 163 13.23 -5.85 -14.06
C ASN A 163 13.05 -7.32 -14.43
N GLN A 164 13.60 -8.27 -13.66
CA GLN A 164 13.30 -9.69 -13.82
C GLN A 164 11.99 -10.09 -13.16
N ARG A 165 11.60 -9.39 -12.09
CA ARG A 165 10.42 -9.72 -11.28
C ARG A 165 9.17 -8.95 -11.70
N ARG A 166 9.33 -7.76 -12.27
CA ARG A 166 8.23 -6.84 -12.57
C ARG A 166 8.39 -6.22 -13.96
N THR A 167 8.30 -7.07 -14.98
CA THR A 167 8.33 -6.64 -16.38
C THR A 167 6.96 -6.20 -16.87
N LEU A 168 6.91 -5.38 -17.91
CA LEU A 168 5.72 -5.30 -18.75
C LEU A 168 5.40 -6.66 -19.38
N ARG A 169 4.16 -6.87 -19.82
CA ARG A 169 3.76 -8.10 -20.54
C ARG A 169 4.59 -8.40 -21.79
N ASN A 170 5.15 -7.38 -22.42
CA ASN A 170 6.06 -7.54 -23.58
C ASN A 170 7.52 -7.77 -23.17
N GLY A 171 7.81 -7.99 -21.89
CA GLY A 171 9.16 -8.20 -21.36
C GLY A 171 9.98 -6.93 -21.12
N SER A 172 9.47 -5.74 -21.45
CA SER A 172 10.23 -4.49 -21.28
C SER A 172 10.48 -4.15 -19.81
N PRO A 173 11.64 -3.53 -19.50
CA PRO A 173 12.01 -3.13 -18.15
C PRO A 173 11.16 -1.96 -17.64
N THR A 174 10.94 -1.92 -16.33
CA THR A 174 10.02 -0.97 -15.70
C THR A 174 10.66 -0.06 -14.65
N PHE A 175 11.76 -0.47 -14.03
CA PHE A 175 12.39 0.19 -12.89
C PHE A 175 12.63 1.68 -13.10
N LYS A 176 13.31 2.05 -14.19
CA LYS A 176 13.70 3.44 -14.47
C LYS A 176 12.47 4.35 -14.60
N LYS A 177 11.42 3.87 -15.27
CA LYS A 177 10.18 4.61 -15.44
C LYS A 177 9.45 4.80 -14.13
N ILE A 178 9.34 3.74 -13.32
CA ILE A 178 8.69 3.81 -12.00
C ILE A 178 9.44 4.77 -11.07
N LEU A 179 10.77 4.66 -10.99
CA LEU A 179 11.58 5.54 -10.15
C LEU A 179 11.43 7.01 -10.56
N GLN A 180 11.40 7.30 -11.87
CA GLN A 180 11.14 8.66 -12.37
C GLN A 180 9.73 9.13 -11.96
N ASN A 181 8.71 8.29 -12.13
CA ASN A 181 7.35 8.61 -11.75
C ASN A 181 7.21 8.88 -10.23
N ILE A 182 7.89 8.07 -9.39
CA ILE A 182 7.96 8.32 -7.93
C ILE A 182 8.53 9.73 -7.67
N LYS A 183 9.65 10.08 -8.29
CA LYS A 183 10.30 11.40 -8.13
C LYS A 183 9.42 12.55 -8.60
N ASP A 184 8.58 12.30 -9.59
CA ASP A 184 7.67 13.30 -10.14
C ASP A 184 6.44 13.53 -9.26
N ILE A 185 6.03 12.53 -8.47
CA ILE A 185 4.76 12.53 -7.75
C ILE A 185 4.94 12.77 -6.23
N TYR A 186 6.03 12.27 -5.61
CA TYR A 186 6.18 12.31 -4.14
C TYR A 186 6.02 13.72 -3.51
N PRO A 187 6.31 14.85 -4.20
CA PRO A 187 6.11 16.16 -3.58
C PRO A 187 4.64 16.56 -3.38
N PHE A 188 3.70 15.82 -3.99
CA PHE A 188 2.29 16.20 -4.05
C PHE A 188 1.37 15.24 -3.29
N VAL A 189 1.87 14.05 -2.93
CA VAL A 189 1.10 12.99 -2.27
C VAL A 189 1.95 12.33 -1.19
N LYS A 190 1.32 11.69 -0.22
CA LYS A 190 2.01 10.79 0.70
C LYS A 190 2.29 9.48 -0.04
N LEU A 191 3.56 9.20 -0.27
CA LEU A 191 3.99 8.03 -1.03
C LEU A 191 4.69 7.02 -0.14
N SER A 192 4.30 5.76 -0.27
CA SER A 192 4.98 4.62 0.33
C SER A 192 5.50 3.67 -0.74
N LEU A 193 6.73 3.22 -0.56
CA LEU A 193 7.35 2.21 -1.40
C LEU A 193 7.29 0.85 -0.70
N ARG A 194 6.63 -0.09 -1.33
CA ARG A 194 6.60 -1.50 -0.91
C ARG A 194 7.66 -2.29 -1.66
N MET A 195 8.41 -3.14 -0.97
CA MET A 195 9.25 -4.16 -1.58
C MET A 195 8.70 -5.54 -1.24
N ASN A 196 8.17 -6.27 -2.23
CA ASN A 196 7.75 -7.65 -2.03
C ASN A 196 8.98 -8.54 -1.94
N VAL A 197 9.13 -9.27 -0.82
CA VAL A 197 10.34 -10.05 -0.52
C VAL A 197 10.05 -11.54 -0.41
N ASP A 198 10.95 -12.30 -0.99
CA ASP A 198 11.10 -13.75 -0.85
C ASP A 198 12.58 -14.12 -0.73
N SER A 199 12.91 -15.42 -0.73
CA SER A 199 14.29 -15.89 -0.59
C SER A 199 15.22 -15.42 -1.73
N SER A 200 14.68 -15.10 -2.90
CA SER A 200 15.45 -14.72 -4.09
C SER A 200 15.96 -13.27 -4.03
N ASN A 201 15.22 -12.37 -3.39
CA ASN A 201 15.53 -10.93 -3.41
C ASN A 201 15.79 -10.28 -2.05
N ILE A 202 15.61 -11.01 -0.94
CA ILE A 202 15.81 -10.43 0.40
C ILE A 202 17.22 -9.82 0.61
N LYS A 203 18.23 -10.35 -0.07
CA LYS A 203 19.60 -9.82 -0.03
C LYS A 203 19.76 -8.44 -0.68
N ASN A 204 18.77 -7.99 -1.41
CA ASN A 204 18.79 -6.74 -2.15
C ASN A 204 18.11 -5.57 -1.41
N ILE A 205 17.63 -5.77 -0.17
CA ILE A 205 16.99 -4.70 0.63
C ILE A 205 17.93 -3.51 0.79
N ASP A 206 19.19 -3.76 1.18
CA ASP A 206 20.18 -2.70 1.36
C ASP A 206 20.46 -1.93 0.06
N ALA A 207 20.45 -2.61 -1.08
CA ALA A 207 20.60 -1.96 -2.38
C ALA A 207 19.45 -1.00 -2.69
N VAL A 208 18.20 -1.38 -2.35
CA VAL A 208 17.03 -0.49 -2.50
C VAL A 208 17.15 0.72 -1.57
N LEU A 209 17.50 0.52 -0.28
CA LEU A 209 17.70 1.64 0.65
C LEU A 209 18.80 2.60 0.15
N ASN A 210 19.92 2.08 -0.35
CA ASN A 210 20.98 2.91 -0.93
C ASN A 210 20.51 3.69 -2.19
N ILE A 211 19.65 3.10 -3.02
CA ILE A 211 19.05 3.82 -4.15
C ILE A 211 18.17 4.96 -3.65
N LEU A 212 17.29 4.71 -2.68
CA LEU A 212 16.44 5.76 -2.10
C LEU A 212 17.25 6.89 -1.49
N GLU A 213 18.34 6.58 -0.79
CA GLU A 213 19.26 7.57 -0.24
C GLU A 213 19.94 8.39 -1.34
N LYS A 214 20.51 7.72 -2.36
CA LYS A 214 21.15 8.37 -3.51
C LYS A 214 20.20 9.27 -4.32
N GLU A 215 18.94 8.86 -4.44
CA GLU A 215 17.91 9.63 -5.16
C GLU A 215 17.26 10.73 -4.30
N GLY A 216 17.70 10.90 -3.04
CA GLY A 216 17.17 11.91 -2.11
C GLY A 216 15.75 11.63 -1.63
N LEU A 217 15.35 10.36 -1.58
CA LEU A 217 13.99 9.92 -1.25
C LEU A 217 13.86 9.36 0.16
N LYS A 218 14.95 9.11 0.89
CA LYS A 218 14.96 8.37 2.16
C LYS A 218 14.06 8.95 3.26
N ASP A 219 13.98 10.28 3.34
CA ASP A 219 13.18 11.04 4.29
C ASP A 219 11.87 11.60 3.70
N LYS A 220 11.63 11.39 2.41
CA LYS A 220 10.49 11.90 1.65
C LYS A 220 9.35 10.91 1.53
N ILE A 221 9.70 9.63 1.33
CA ILE A 221 8.72 8.56 1.11
C ILE A 221 8.87 7.48 2.18
N GLY A 222 7.76 6.83 2.53
CA GLY A 222 7.78 5.66 3.39
C GLY A 222 8.37 4.43 2.67
N PHE A 223 8.99 3.51 3.42
CA PHE A 223 9.45 2.22 2.88
C PHE A 223 9.07 1.08 3.81
N TYR A 224 8.57 -0.02 3.25
CA TYR A 224 8.29 -1.22 4.01
C TYR A 224 8.39 -2.49 3.15
N LEU A 225 8.51 -3.63 3.82
CA LEU A 225 8.55 -4.94 3.18
C LEU A 225 7.17 -5.56 3.13
N GLY A 226 6.85 -6.24 2.01
CA GLY A 226 5.69 -7.10 1.87
C GLY A 226 6.14 -8.55 1.70
N GLN A 227 5.60 -9.46 2.49
CA GLN A 227 5.90 -10.89 2.34
C GLN A 227 5.22 -11.42 1.08
N VAL A 228 5.96 -12.17 0.26
CA VAL A 228 5.40 -12.96 -0.83
C VAL A 228 4.88 -14.26 -0.25
N LEU A 229 3.60 -14.55 -0.50
CA LEU A 229 2.91 -15.73 -0.01
C LEU A 229 2.17 -16.43 -1.16
N PRO A 230 2.07 -17.76 -1.17
CA PRO A 230 1.35 -18.53 -2.17
C PRO A 230 -0.16 -18.52 -1.86
N TYR A 231 -0.81 -17.37 -2.07
CA TYR A 231 -2.25 -17.22 -1.75
C TYR A 231 -3.20 -18.03 -2.63
N THR A 232 -2.77 -18.38 -3.84
CA THR A 232 -3.59 -19.10 -4.82
C THR A 232 -2.78 -20.23 -5.45
N GLU A 233 -3.46 -21.16 -6.14
CA GLU A 233 -2.81 -22.24 -6.88
C GLU A 233 -1.85 -21.72 -7.96
N VAL A 234 -2.15 -20.56 -8.56
CA VAL A 234 -1.26 -19.89 -9.52
C VAL A 234 0.09 -19.55 -8.90
N CYS A 235 0.10 -19.25 -7.61
CA CYS A 235 1.32 -18.95 -6.85
C CYS A 235 2.01 -20.20 -6.29
N SER A 236 1.51 -21.41 -6.54
CA SER A 236 2.11 -22.65 -6.00
C SER A 236 3.57 -22.81 -6.43
N ASN A 237 3.90 -22.39 -7.65
CA ASN A 237 5.27 -22.47 -8.21
C ASN A 237 6.30 -21.60 -7.46
N ILE A 238 5.85 -20.68 -6.60
CA ILE A 238 6.74 -19.82 -5.81
C ILE A 238 6.84 -20.23 -4.34
N SER A 239 6.13 -21.30 -3.93
CA SER A 239 6.09 -21.77 -2.54
C SER A 239 7.49 -21.98 -1.95
N ASP A 240 8.43 -22.55 -2.74
CA ASP A 240 9.80 -22.83 -2.32
C ASP A 240 10.62 -21.55 -2.11
N SER A 241 10.22 -20.45 -2.71
CA SER A 241 10.85 -19.15 -2.53
C SER A 241 10.26 -18.35 -1.37
N CYS A 242 9.08 -18.72 -0.87
CA CYS A 242 8.42 -17.99 0.21
C CYS A 242 9.21 -18.08 1.52
N LEU A 243 9.22 -16.99 2.26
CA LEU A 243 9.84 -16.96 3.59
C LEU A 243 8.85 -17.48 4.63
N SER A 244 9.34 -18.19 5.65
CA SER A 244 8.54 -18.42 6.85
C SER A 244 8.26 -17.11 7.59
N ASP A 245 7.13 -17.02 8.31
CA ASP A 245 6.76 -15.82 9.06
C ASP A 245 7.85 -15.39 10.06
N LYS A 246 8.46 -16.35 10.75
CA LYS A 246 9.57 -16.10 11.66
C LYS A 246 10.78 -15.45 10.95
N LYS A 247 11.12 -15.94 9.76
CA LYS A 247 12.25 -15.40 8.98
C LYS A 247 11.90 -14.03 8.44
N TYR A 248 10.69 -13.85 7.93
CA TYR A 248 10.20 -12.56 7.46
C TYR A 248 10.17 -11.51 8.57
N ALA A 249 9.61 -11.84 9.76
CA ALA A 249 9.59 -10.94 10.92
C ALA A 249 11.01 -10.52 11.36
N ALA A 250 11.96 -11.48 11.43
CA ALA A 250 13.35 -11.17 11.79
C ALA A 250 14.03 -10.23 10.78
N ILE A 251 13.74 -10.38 9.48
CA ILE A 251 14.26 -9.50 8.42
C ILE A 251 13.59 -8.13 8.50
N GLY A 252 12.28 -8.09 8.68
CA GLY A 252 11.52 -6.85 8.88
C GLY A 252 12.09 -6.03 10.03
N PHE A 253 12.28 -6.64 11.19
CA PHE A 253 12.86 -5.97 12.35
C PHE A 253 14.26 -5.42 12.06
N LYS A 254 15.16 -6.25 11.48
CA LYS A 254 16.51 -5.78 11.10
C LYS A 254 16.46 -4.60 10.10
N THR A 255 15.52 -4.62 9.17
CA THR A 255 15.34 -3.54 8.20
C THR A 255 14.89 -2.26 8.90
N LEU A 256 13.91 -2.34 9.82
CA LEU A 256 13.45 -1.19 10.60
C LEU A 256 14.58 -0.57 11.43
N VAL A 257 15.40 -1.39 12.11
CA VAL A 257 16.57 -0.89 12.86
C VAL A 257 17.56 -0.15 11.94
N LYS A 258 17.84 -0.70 10.74
CA LYS A 258 18.69 -0.02 9.75
C LYS A 258 18.10 1.28 9.26
N MET A 259 16.80 1.30 8.98
CA MET A 259 16.10 2.50 8.54
C MET A 259 16.16 3.59 9.60
N ALA A 260 15.90 3.24 10.86
CA ALA A 260 15.98 4.19 11.98
C ALA A 260 17.41 4.75 12.15
N ALA A 261 18.44 3.90 12.06
CA ALA A 261 19.84 4.32 12.15
C ALA A 261 20.30 5.24 11.00
N LYS A 262 19.56 5.28 9.91
CA LYS A 262 19.87 6.10 8.72
C LYS A 262 18.83 7.22 8.48
N ASP A 263 17.96 7.49 9.43
CA ASP A 263 16.89 8.51 9.35
C ASP A 263 15.95 8.31 8.14
N PHE A 264 15.62 7.06 7.81
CA PHE A 264 14.57 6.80 6.84
C PHE A 264 13.20 7.06 7.45
N LYS A 265 12.29 7.59 6.62
CA LYS A 265 10.91 7.74 7.02
C LYS A 265 10.25 6.38 7.22
N ALA A 266 9.78 6.10 8.44
CA ALA A 266 8.93 4.94 8.71
C ALA A 266 7.52 5.15 8.14
N THR A 267 6.88 4.06 7.71
CA THR A 267 5.46 4.05 7.27
C THR A 267 4.58 3.58 8.38
#